data_e60e91ae416191f0b4ac1bf0e1140141
#
_entry.id   e60e91ae416191f0b4ac1bf0e1140141
#
_cell.length_a   1.000
_cell.length_b   1.000
_cell.length_c   1.000
_cell.angle_alpha   90.00
_cell.angle_beta   90.00
_cell.angle_gamma   90.00
#
_symmetry.space_group_name_H-M   'P 1'
#
loop_
_entity.id
_entity.type
_entity.pdbx_description
1 polymer ?
#
loop_
_entity_poly.entity_id
_entity_poly.type
_entity_poly.pdbx_seq_one_letter_code
_entity_poly.pdbx_strand_id
1 'polypeptide(L)'
;RSGIDIVVELIGGDTLARELVLEAIANGKHVVTANKALLAKHGNEIFAAAHERGVMVTFEAAVAGGIPIIKAIREGLTANRIQWVAGIINGTTNFILSEMRSRGLPFADVLAEAQRLAMPKPIRRSTWKAWTPPTS
;
A
#
# COMPACT_ATOMS: atom_id res chain seq x y z
N ARG A 1 15.73 12.20 21.87
CA ARG A 1 15.23 10.98 21.19
C ARG A 1 13.71 11.00 21.31
N SER A 2 12.99 11.10 20.19
CA SER A 2 11.54 10.87 20.19
C SER A 2 11.30 9.41 20.59
N GLY A 3 10.44 9.14 21.56
CA GLY A 3 10.08 7.78 21.99
C GLY A 3 9.23 7.00 20.97
N ILE A 4 9.35 7.34 19.67
CA ILE A 4 8.66 6.69 18.56
C ILE A 4 9.55 5.59 18.01
N ASP A 5 9.06 4.37 17.92
CA ASP A 5 9.78 3.22 17.37
C ASP A 5 9.27 2.83 15.97
N ILE A 6 8.01 3.14 15.68
CA ILE A 6 7.36 2.78 14.42
C ILE A 6 6.72 4.01 13.79
N VAL A 7 6.98 4.21 12.50
CA VAL A 7 6.34 5.24 11.68
C VAL A 7 5.37 4.58 10.70
N VAL A 8 4.14 5.09 10.63
CA VAL A 8 3.12 4.62 9.69
C VAL A 8 2.92 5.67 8.62
N GLU A 9 3.22 5.32 7.36
CA GLU A 9 3.09 6.18 6.19
C GLU A 9 1.80 5.84 5.42
N LEU A 10 0.88 6.80 5.36
CA LEU A 10 -0.42 6.71 4.67
C LEU A 10 -0.71 7.94 3.82
N ILE A 11 0.32 8.71 3.47
CA ILE A 11 0.16 10.01 2.80
C ILE A 11 -0.23 9.82 1.34
N GLY A 12 0.35 8.80 0.68
CA GLY A 12 0.25 8.61 -0.75
C GLY A 12 1.23 9.50 -1.53
N GLY A 13 1.31 9.29 -2.85
CA GLY A 13 2.36 9.90 -3.68
C GLY A 13 3.72 9.24 -3.44
N ASP A 14 4.77 9.75 -4.07
CA ASP A 14 6.08 9.11 -4.03
C ASP A 14 7.23 10.05 -3.62
N THR A 15 7.05 11.37 -3.69
CA THR A 15 8.12 12.33 -3.41
C THR A 15 8.29 12.56 -1.90
N LEU A 16 7.32 13.20 -1.26
CA LEU A 16 7.37 13.46 0.18
C LEU A 16 7.37 12.16 1.01
N ALA A 17 6.58 11.17 0.59
CA ALA A 17 6.53 9.89 1.27
C ALA A 17 7.89 9.19 1.27
N ARG A 18 8.64 9.26 0.17
CA ARG A 18 10.00 8.71 0.07
C ARG A 18 10.95 9.39 1.07
N GLU A 19 10.96 10.72 1.10
CA GLU A 19 11.82 11.49 2.01
C GLU A 19 11.56 11.12 3.47
N LEU A 20 10.29 11.11 3.89
CA LEU A 20 9.90 10.80 5.26
C LEU A 20 10.20 9.35 5.65
N VAL A 21 10.01 8.39 4.74
CA VAL A 21 10.32 6.98 4.99
C VAL A 21 11.83 6.79 5.15
N LEU A 22 12.65 7.36 4.27
CA LEU A 22 14.10 7.28 4.36
C LEU A 22 14.64 7.99 5.62
N GLU A 23 14.07 9.13 5.99
CA GLU A 23 14.40 9.81 7.23
C GLU A 23 14.06 8.96 8.46
N ALA A 24 12.88 8.32 8.49
CA ALA A 24 12.51 7.41 9.56
C ALA A 24 13.50 6.25 9.69
N ILE A 25 13.87 5.61 8.58
CA ILE A 25 14.84 4.54 8.52
C ILE A 25 16.22 5.03 9.02
N ALA A 26 16.68 6.18 8.55
CA ALA A 26 17.96 6.79 8.98
C ALA A 26 18.00 7.03 10.50
N ASN A 27 16.86 7.33 11.10
CA ASN A 27 16.70 7.50 12.54
C ASN A 27 16.41 6.18 13.31
N GLY A 28 16.60 5.02 12.68
CA GLY A 28 16.44 3.70 13.30
C GLY A 28 14.98 3.34 13.61
N LYS A 29 14.02 3.87 12.87
CA LYS A 29 12.59 3.58 13.06
C LYS A 29 12.12 2.50 12.10
N HIS A 30 11.27 1.61 12.59
CA HIS A 30 10.52 0.69 11.73
C HIS A 30 9.46 1.46 10.94
N VAL A 31 9.13 0.98 9.75
CA VAL A 31 8.15 1.64 8.88
C VAL A 31 7.04 0.67 8.48
N VAL A 32 5.81 1.17 8.51
CA VAL A 32 4.63 0.50 7.94
C VAL A 32 4.08 1.42 6.85
N THR A 33 3.96 0.94 5.63
CA THR A 33 3.40 1.74 4.53
C THR A 33 2.29 1.01 3.79
N ALA A 34 1.25 1.77 3.39
CA ALA A 34 0.20 1.32 2.47
C ALA A 34 0.41 1.88 1.05
N ASN A 35 1.56 2.51 0.78
CA ASN A 35 1.80 3.29 -0.41
C ASN A 35 2.39 2.44 -1.55
N LYS A 36 1.50 1.89 -2.37
CA LYS A 36 1.87 1.10 -3.54
C LYS A 36 2.76 1.86 -4.53
N ALA A 37 2.49 3.16 -4.77
CA ALA A 37 3.24 3.97 -5.73
C ALA A 37 4.69 4.20 -5.27
N LEU A 38 4.87 4.46 -3.98
CA LEU A 38 6.17 4.59 -3.35
C LEU A 38 7.02 3.32 -3.55
N LEU A 39 6.45 2.16 -3.20
CA LEU A 39 7.18 0.90 -3.30
C LEU A 39 7.46 0.48 -4.75
N ALA A 40 6.55 0.77 -5.67
CA ALA A 40 6.76 0.47 -7.09
C ALA A 40 7.94 1.23 -7.70
N LYS A 41 8.18 2.47 -7.25
CA LYS A 41 9.25 3.33 -7.76
C LYS A 41 10.55 3.27 -6.95
N HIS A 42 10.44 3.20 -5.64
CA HIS A 42 11.54 3.37 -4.70
C HIS A 42 11.73 2.19 -3.74
N GLY A 43 11.02 1.08 -3.95
CA GLY A 43 11.06 -0.07 -3.05
C GLY A 43 12.47 -0.62 -2.83
N ASN A 44 13.26 -0.77 -3.90
CA ASN A 44 14.62 -1.29 -3.79
C ASN A 44 15.52 -0.42 -2.91
N GLU A 45 15.45 0.90 -3.06
CA GLU A 45 16.19 1.86 -2.26
C GLU A 45 15.77 1.80 -0.78
N ILE A 46 14.46 1.78 -0.54
CA ILE A 46 13.88 1.74 0.81
C ILE A 46 14.27 0.45 1.53
N PHE A 47 14.18 -0.70 0.87
CA PHE A 47 14.54 -1.98 1.47
C PHE A 47 16.05 -2.11 1.70
N ALA A 48 16.88 -1.59 0.81
CA ALA A 48 18.33 -1.55 1.01
C ALA A 48 18.68 -0.70 2.25
N ALA A 49 18.16 0.52 2.35
CA ALA A 49 18.38 1.38 3.50
C ALA A 49 17.88 0.76 4.80
N ALA A 50 16.73 0.10 4.78
CA ALA A 50 16.19 -0.60 5.95
C ALA A 50 17.09 -1.75 6.40
N HIS A 51 17.60 -2.53 5.44
CA HIS A 51 18.53 -3.62 5.72
C HIS A 51 19.82 -3.14 6.36
N GLU A 52 20.43 -2.08 5.81
CA GLU A 52 21.65 -1.47 6.36
C GLU A 52 21.48 -0.94 7.80
N ARG A 53 20.29 -0.45 8.12
CA ARG A 53 19.96 0.08 9.45
C ARG A 53 19.41 -0.96 10.43
N GLY A 54 19.16 -2.19 9.97
CA GLY A 54 18.57 -3.26 10.78
C GLY A 54 17.14 -2.97 11.23
N VAL A 55 16.37 -2.18 10.43
CA VAL A 55 14.97 -1.88 10.72
C VAL A 55 14.05 -2.59 9.74
N MET A 56 12.79 -2.77 10.11
CA MET A 56 11.79 -3.43 9.28
C MET A 56 10.97 -2.40 8.50
N VAL A 57 10.67 -2.74 7.25
CA VAL A 57 9.64 -2.08 6.44
C VAL A 57 8.56 -3.11 6.11
N THR A 58 7.34 -2.87 6.59
CA THR A 58 6.19 -3.72 6.33
C THR A 58 5.19 -2.99 5.43
N PHE A 59 4.58 -3.73 4.49
CA PHE A 59 3.78 -3.14 3.42
C PHE A 59 2.59 -3.99 2.99
N GLU A 60 2.03 -4.78 3.93
CA GLU A 60 0.89 -5.64 3.66
C GLU A 60 -0.28 -4.87 3.02
N ALA A 61 -0.60 -3.70 3.57
CA ALA A 61 -1.70 -2.87 3.07
C ALA A 61 -1.42 -2.20 1.71
N ALA A 62 -0.19 -2.21 1.22
CA ALA A 62 0.16 -1.69 -0.10
C ALA A 62 -0.14 -2.69 -1.23
N VAL A 63 -0.40 -3.95 -0.91
CA VAL A 63 -0.58 -5.03 -1.88
C VAL A 63 -1.87 -5.79 -1.60
N ALA A 64 -2.70 -5.98 -2.63
CA ALA A 64 -3.96 -6.76 -2.58
C ALA A 64 -4.98 -6.32 -1.49
N GLY A 65 -4.92 -5.07 -1.03
CA GLY A 65 -5.85 -4.52 -0.05
C GLY A 65 -5.81 -5.27 1.30
N GLY A 66 -6.96 -5.82 1.71
CA GLY A 66 -7.07 -6.54 3.00
C GLY A 66 -6.62 -7.99 2.97
N ILE A 67 -6.11 -8.50 1.84
CA ILE A 67 -5.64 -9.88 1.72
C ILE A 67 -4.21 -9.97 2.23
N PRO A 68 -3.90 -10.83 3.24
CA PRO A 68 -2.57 -10.93 3.83
C PRO A 68 -1.61 -11.76 2.95
N ILE A 69 -1.42 -11.34 1.70
CA ILE A 69 -0.66 -12.10 0.70
C ILE A 69 0.85 -12.03 0.94
N ILE A 70 1.37 -10.88 1.37
CA ILE A 70 2.81 -10.72 1.65
C ILE A 70 3.19 -11.61 2.82
N LYS A 71 2.39 -11.62 3.89
CA LYS A 71 2.60 -12.49 5.04
C LYS A 71 2.53 -13.97 4.65
N ALA A 72 1.53 -14.36 3.85
CA ALA A 72 1.39 -15.73 3.36
C ALA A 72 2.63 -16.20 2.58
N ILE A 73 3.16 -15.36 1.69
CA ILE A 73 4.36 -15.67 0.90
C ILE A 73 5.60 -15.73 1.78
N ARG A 74 5.80 -14.75 2.66
CA ARG A 74 7.03 -14.61 3.45
C ARG A 74 7.12 -15.60 4.60
N GLU A 75 6.01 -15.96 5.22
CA GLU A 75 5.97 -16.83 6.40
C GLU A 75 5.42 -18.22 6.07
N GLY A 76 4.23 -18.29 5.46
CA GLY A 76 3.57 -19.57 5.21
C GLY A 76 4.19 -20.39 4.08
N LEU A 77 4.77 -19.74 3.07
CA LEU A 77 5.32 -20.39 1.88
C LEU A 77 6.84 -20.26 1.74
N THR A 78 7.53 -19.89 2.80
CA THR A 78 8.99 -19.65 2.79
C THR A 78 9.81 -20.84 2.29
N ALA A 79 9.40 -22.07 2.59
CA ALA A 79 10.08 -23.29 2.15
C ALA A 79 9.75 -23.69 0.70
N ASN A 80 8.85 -22.95 0.03
CA ASN A 80 8.39 -23.29 -1.31
C ASN A 80 9.07 -22.45 -2.38
N ARG A 81 9.29 -23.04 -3.56
CA ARG A 81 9.69 -22.30 -4.75
C ARG A 81 8.45 -21.92 -5.54
N ILE A 82 8.04 -20.65 -5.43
CA ILE A 82 6.92 -20.11 -6.18
C ILE A 82 7.32 -19.99 -7.64
N GLN A 83 6.58 -20.64 -8.54
CA GLN A 83 6.88 -20.62 -9.98
C GLN A 83 6.10 -19.53 -10.71
N TRP A 84 4.88 -19.23 -10.29
CA TRP A 84 4.04 -18.18 -10.86
C TRP A 84 3.01 -17.69 -9.87
N VAL A 85 2.51 -16.48 -10.09
CA VAL A 85 1.42 -15.85 -9.33
C VAL A 85 0.37 -15.35 -10.31
N ALA A 86 -0.89 -15.63 -10.03
CA ALA A 86 -2.02 -15.13 -10.82
C ALA A 86 -3.09 -14.52 -9.91
N GLY A 87 -3.75 -13.48 -10.41
CA GLY A 87 -4.84 -12.84 -9.67
C GLY A 87 -5.43 -11.65 -10.42
N ILE A 88 -6.54 -11.11 -9.89
CA ILE A 88 -7.11 -9.85 -10.33
C ILE A 88 -6.38 -8.73 -9.57
N ILE A 89 -5.35 -8.19 -10.20
CA ILE A 89 -4.40 -7.28 -9.52
C ILE A 89 -4.94 -5.85 -9.43
N ASN A 90 -5.83 -5.45 -10.34
CA ASN A 90 -6.36 -4.10 -10.41
C ASN A 90 -7.89 -4.12 -10.52
N GLY A 91 -8.58 -3.64 -9.47
CA GLY A 91 -10.04 -3.61 -9.41
C GLY A 91 -10.66 -2.70 -10.48
N THR A 92 -10.06 -1.55 -10.76
CA THR A 92 -10.56 -0.61 -11.78
C THR A 92 -10.51 -1.21 -13.18
N THR A 93 -9.39 -1.86 -13.53
CA THR A 93 -9.27 -2.54 -14.82
C THR A 93 -10.27 -3.69 -14.93
N ASN A 94 -10.44 -4.47 -13.88
CA ASN A 94 -11.44 -5.54 -13.85
C ASN A 94 -12.85 -5.00 -14.01
N PHE A 95 -13.21 -3.90 -13.35
CA PHE A 95 -14.48 -3.21 -13.50
C PHE A 95 -14.69 -2.80 -14.96
N ILE A 96 -13.71 -2.11 -15.57
CA ILE A 96 -13.82 -1.64 -16.96
C ILE A 96 -14.06 -2.81 -17.91
N LEU A 97 -13.26 -3.87 -17.82
CA LEU A 97 -13.41 -5.03 -18.72
C LEU A 97 -14.74 -5.77 -18.51
N SER A 98 -15.21 -5.86 -17.27
CA SER A 98 -16.48 -6.50 -16.95
C SER A 98 -17.67 -5.71 -17.50
N GLU A 99 -17.66 -4.38 -17.33
CA GLU A 99 -18.73 -3.50 -17.85
C GLU A 99 -18.73 -3.45 -19.38
N MET A 100 -17.56 -3.39 -20.01
CA MET A 100 -17.47 -3.50 -21.48
C MET A 100 -18.09 -4.81 -21.98
N ARG A 101 -17.81 -5.91 -21.30
CA ARG A 101 -18.34 -7.23 -21.68
C ARG A 101 -19.85 -7.35 -21.44
N SER A 102 -20.33 -6.93 -20.28
CA SER A 102 -21.74 -7.12 -19.87
C SER A 102 -22.70 -6.16 -20.56
N ARG A 103 -22.27 -4.93 -20.82
CA ARG A 103 -23.09 -3.85 -21.36
C ARG A 103 -22.79 -3.54 -22.84
N GLY A 104 -21.74 -4.13 -23.41
CA GLY A 104 -21.32 -3.86 -24.79
C GLY A 104 -20.82 -2.43 -25.02
N LEU A 105 -20.37 -1.73 -23.98
CA LEU A 105 -19.95 -0.34 -24.06
C LEU A 105 -18.50 -0.20 -24.52
N PRO A 106 -18.19 0.90 -25.25
CA PRO A 106 -16.82 1.24 -25.61
C PRO A 106 -15.96 1.53 -24.38
N PHE A 107 -14.65 1.26 -24.48
CA PHE A 107 -13.68 1.50 -23.40
C PHE A 107 -13.73 2.93 -22.87
N ALA A 108 -13.84 3.94 -23.74
CA ALA A 108 -13.84 5.35 -23.34
C ALA A 108 -15.00 5.70 -22.40
N ASP A 109 -16.19 5.17 -22.67
CA ASP A 109 -17.40 5.44 -21.87
C ASP A 109 -17.30 4.79 -20.49
N VAL A 110 -16.84 3.54 -20.45
CA VAL A 110 -16.66 2.81 -19.20
C VAL A 110 -15.51 3.40 -18.37
N LEU A 111 -14.44 3.86 -19.01
CA LEU A 111 -13.34 4.56 -18.32
C LEU A 111 -13.82 5.86 -17.67
N ALA A 112 -14.62 6.65 -18.38
CA ALA A 112 -15.19 7.88 -17.84
C ALA A 112 -16.10 7.59 -16.63
N GLU A 113 -16.89 6.52 -16.70
CA GLU A 113 -17.72 6.06 -15.58
C GLU A 113 -16.86 5.58 -14.39
N ALA A 114 -15.83 4.78 -14.65
CA ALA A 114 -14.90 4.32 -13.62
C ALA A 114 -14.19 5.49 -12.93
N GLN A 115 -13.75 6.50 -13.68
CA GLN A 115 -13.13 7.71 -13.12
C GLN A 115 -14.12 8.50 -12.25
N ARG A 116 -15.38 8.61 -12.65
CA ARG A 116 -16.42 9.26 -11.87
C ARG A 116 -16.73 8.51 -10.56
N LEU A 117 -16.72 7.18 -10.59
CA LEU A 117 -16.94 6.34 -9.42
C LEU A 117 -15.71 6.28 -8.50
N ALA A 118 -14.52 6.36 -9.09
CA ALA A 118 -13.24 6.36 -8.37
C ALA A 118 -12.84 7.74 -7.81
N MET A 119 -13.68 8.77 -8.01
CA MET A 119 -13.44 10.06 -7.36
C MET A 119 -13.28 9.83 -5.86
N PRO A 120 -12.15 10.25 -5.26
CA PRO A 120 -11.97 10.09 -3.83
C PRO A 120 -13.12 10.80 -3.13
N LYS A 121 -13.90 10.06 -2.37
CA LYS A 121 -14.85 10.68 -1.44
C LYS A 121 -14.02 11.66 -0.60
N PRO A 122 -14.40 12.94 -0.50
CA PRO A 122 -13.65 13.88 0.30
C PRO A 122 -13.50 13.28 1.70
N ILE A 123 -12.25 13.14 2.15
CA ILE A 123 -11.96 12.66 3.49
C ILE A 123 -12.65 13.64 4.44
N ARG A 124 -13.77 13.25 5.01
CA ARG A 124 -14.42 14.04 6.05
C ARG A 124 -13.45 14.11 7.21
N ARG A 125 -12.97 15.31 7.53
CA ARG A 125 -12.08 15.59 8.68
C ARG A 125 -12.63 15.09 10.04
N SER A 126 -13.87 14.59 10.08
CA SER A 126 -14.57 14.16 11.30
C SER A 126 -14.29 12.72 11.75
N THR A 127 -13.45 11.95 11.06
CA THR A 127 -13.20 10.54 11.40
C THR A 127 -11.86 10.25 12.08
N TRP A 128 -11.07 11.26 12.35
CA TRP A 128 -9.86 11.11 13.17
C TRP A 128 -10.23 11.19 14.65
N LYS A 129 -10.79 10.13 15.22
CA LYS A 129 -10.72 9.94 16.67
C LYS A 129 -9.38 9.27 16.95
N ALA A 130 -8.50 9.99 17.65
CA ALA A 130 -7.31 9.39 18.21
C ALA A 130 -7.75 8.19 19.07
N TRP A 131 -7.24 7.02 18.78
CA TRP A 131 -7.42 5.87 19.65
C TRP A 131 -6.63 6.14 20.94
N THR A 132 -7.32 6.29 22.05
CA THR A 132 -6.71 6.30 23.38
C THR A 132 -6.90 4.92 23.97
N PRO A 133 -5.80 4.23 24.39
CA PRO A 133 -5.93 2.96 25.06
C PRO A 133 -6.72 3.12 26.38
N PRO A 134 -7.47 2.10 26.80
CA PRO A 134 -8.13 2.15 28.11
C PRO A 134 -7.07 2.24 29.18
N THR A 135 -7.23 3.20 30.07
CA THR A 135 -6.42 3.28 31.31
C THR A 135 -6.80 2.08 32.17
N SER A 136 -5.81 1.25 32.46
CA SER A 136 -5.89 0.16 33.45
C SER A 136 -6.06 0.69 34.86
#